data_52deeb9204529596cb7bf4022fac44c1
#
_entry.id   52deeb9204529596cb7bf4022fac44c1
#
_cell.length_a   1.000
_cell.length_b   1.000
_cell.length_c   1.000
_cell.angle_alpha   90.00
_cell.angle_beta   90.00
_cell.angle_gamma   90.00
#
_symmetry.space_group_name_H-M   'P 1'
#
loop_
_entity.id
_entity.type
_entity.pdbx_description
1 polymer ?
#
loop_
_entity_poly.entity_id
_entity_poly.type
_entity_poly.pdbx_seq_one_letter_code
_entity_poly.pdbx_strand_id
1 'polypeptide(L)'
;SAEVKKVLAPLKPVCAVVKGQSALLTSVLFCIIAFSMLPLRLVFNTNIQGEVMNKVNEGLTSSLGQIFLFLLFVCLYMNGDVENMVLLLYVLWLTSNQ
;
A
#
# COMPACT_ATOMS: atom_id res chain seq x y z
N SER A 1 4.35 -7.22 -25.28
CA SER A 1 5.69 -7.46 -25.81
C SER A 1 6.35 -8.64 -25.13
N ALA A 2 7.21 -9.34 -25.85
CA ALA A 2 7.91 -10.53 -25.33
C ALA A 2 8.83 -10.17 -24.14
N GLU A 3 9.43 -8.98 -24.17
CA GLU A 3 10.31 -8.51 -23.10
C GLU A 3 9.53 -8.28 -21.80
N VAL A 4 8.35 -7.67 -21.89
CA VAL A 4 7.49 -7.44 -20.73
C VAL A 4 7.05 -8.78 -20.13
N LYS A 5 6.65 -9.74 -20.96
CA LYS A 5 6.28 -11.07 -20.50
C LYS A 5 7.44 -11.77 -19.80
N LYS A 6 8.65 -11.61 -20.34
CA LYS A 6 9.86 -12.20 -19.78
C LYS A 6 10.18 -11.63 -18.40
N VAL A 7 10.00 -10.31 -18.23
CA VAL A 7 10.22 -9.63 -16.95
C VAL A 7 9.12 -10.02 -15.94
N LEU A 8 7.88 -10.17 -16.41
CA LEU A 8 6.74 -10.45 -15.54
C LEU A 8 6.63 -11.94 -15.17
N ALA A 9 7.24 -12.84 -15.96
CA ALA A 9 7.16 -14.28 -15.67
C ALA A 9 7.61 -14.65 -14.24
N PRO A 10 8.75 -14.12 -13.74
CA PRO A 10 9.17 -14.42 -12.37
C PRO A 10 8.23 -13.87 -11.30
N LEU A 11 7.37 -12.91 -11.65
CA LEU A 11 6.43 -12.29 -10.71
C LEU A 11 5.12 -13.07 -10.58
N LYS A 12 4.85 -14.01 -11.47
CA LYS A 12 3.59 -14.78 -11.43
C LYS A 12 3.32 -15.45 -10.09
N PRO A 13 4.29 -16.18 -9.47
CA PRO A 13 4.02 -16.77 -8.16
C PRO A 13 3.81 -15.72 -7.07
N VAL A 14 4.52 -14.58 -7.14
CA VAL A 14 4.35 -13.48 -6.20
C VAL A 14 2.95 -12.87 -6.36
N CYS A 15 2.51 -12.64 -7.59
CA CYS A 15 1.18 -12.10 -7.87
C CYS A 15 0.07 -13.06 -7.44
N ALA A 16 0.30 -14.36 -7.55
CA ALA A 16 -0.66 -15.35 -7.06
C ALA A 16 -0.84 -15.29 -5.55
N VAL A 17 0.26 -15.07 -4.80
CA VAL A 17 0.20 -14.87 -3.35
C VAL A 17 -0.56 -13.60 -3.02
N VAL A 18 -0.29 -12.51 -3.72
CA VAL A 18 -1.01 -11.24 -3.53
C VAL A 18 -2.50 -11.42 -3.78
N LYS A 19 -2.87 -12.16 -4.83
CA LYS A 19 -4.27 -12.45 -5.14
C LYS A 19 -4.94 -13.22 -4.00
N GLY A 20 -4.26 -14.23 -3.45
CA GLY A 20 -4.77 -15.00 -2.32
C GLY A 20 -4.93 -14.20 -1.05
N GLN A 21 -4.19 -13.09 -0.91
CA GLN A 21 -4.22 -12.23 0.27
C GLN A 21 -4.91 -10.88 0.01
N SER A 22 -5.72 -10.78 -1.06
CA SER A 22 -6.34 -9.51 -1.43
C SER A 22 -7.27 -8.98 -0.34
N ALA A 23 -8.02 -9.86 0.34
CA ALA A 23 -8.89 -9.44 1.44
C ALA A 23 -8.10 -8.91 2.62
N LEU A 24 -6.97 -9.53 2.95
CA LEU A 24 -6.07 -9.06 4.00
C LEU A 24 -5.50 -7.68 3.65
N LEU A 25 -5.06 -7.52 2.41
CA LEU A 25 -4.52 -6.25 1.93
C LEU A 25 -5.57 -5.14 2.01
N THR A 26 -6.79 -5.41 1.56
CA THR A 26 -7.91 -4.47 1.66
C THR A 26 -8.15 -4.07 3.12
N SER A 27 -8.17 -5.05 4.02
CA SER A 27 -8.37 -4.80 5.46
C SER A 27 -7.28 -3.91 6.03
N VAL A 28 -6.01 -4.18 5.70
CA VAL A 28 -4.87 -3.38 6.17
C VAL A 28 -4.98 -1.94 5.66
N LEU A 29 -5.28 -1.76 4.38
CA LEU A 29 -5.41 -0.43 3.79
C LEU A 29 -6.56 0.35 4.42
N PHE A 30 -7.71 -0.28 4.64
CA PHE A 30 -8.84 0.34 5.34
C PHE A 30 -8.49 0.70 6.78
N CYS A 31 -7.74 -0.14 7.48
CA CYS A 31 -7.31 0.16 8.84
C CYS A 31 -6.41 1.40 8.89
N ILE A 32 -5.50 1.55 7.94
CA ILE A 32 -4.64 2.73 7.86
C ILE A 32 -5.48 3.98 7.60
N ILE A 33 -6.43 3.91 6.67
CA ILE A 33 -7.31 5.03 6.34
C ILE A 33 -8.16 5.40 7.56
N ALA A 34 -8.78 4.41 8.20
CA ALA A 34 -9.61 4.63 9.39
C ALA A 34 -8.80 5.26 10.52
N PHE A 35 -7.58 4.78 10.75
CA PHE A 35 -6.69 5.33 11.77
C PHE A 35 -6.40 6.81 11.50
N SER A 36 -6.18 7.18 10.23
CA SER A 36 -5.89 8.57 9.86
C SER A 36 -7.09 9.50 10.10
N MET A 37 -8.30 8.94 10.11
CA MET A 37 -9.54 9.71 10.30
C MET A 37 -9.99 9.83 11.75
N LEU A 38 -9.40 9.06 12.67
CA LEU A 38 -9.78 9.09 14.08
C LEU A 38 -9.31 10.40 14.74
N PRO A 39 -10.14 11.03 15.58
CA PRO A 39 -9.77 12.27 16.26
C PRO A 39 -8.91 12.01 17.52
N LEU A 40 -7.78 11.35 17.34
CA LEU A 40 -6.91 10.97 18.46
C LEU A 40 -6.30 12.16 19.18
N ARG A 41 -6.15 13.30 18.48
CA ARG A 41 -5.65 14.53 19.11
C ARG A 41 -6.53 15.01 20.26
N LEU A 42 -7.83 14.79 20.15
CA LEU A 42 -8.79 15.19 21.20
C LEU A 42 -8.65 14.33 22.44
N VAL A 43 -8.21 13.08 22.30
CA VAL A 43 -8.12 12.13 23.40
C VAL A 43 -6.72 12.17 24.03
N PHE A 44 -5.67 12.14 23.22
CA PHE A 44 -4.28 11.97 23.70
C PHE A 44 -3.47 13.26 23.76
N ASN A 45 -4.01 14.36 23.26
CA ASN A 45 -3.33 15.65 23.23
C ASN A 45 -1.93 15.60 22.56
N THR A 46 -1.70 14.60 21.72
CA THR A 46 -0.47 14.43 20.94
C THR A 46 -0.84 14.05 19.51
N ASN A 47 0.08 14.33 18.58
CA ASN A 47 -0.15 14.01 17.18
C ASN A 47 0.38 12.61 16.84
N ILE A 48 -0.20 11.59 17.47
CA ILE A 48 0.18 10.19 17.25
C ILE A 48 -0.03 9.79 15.79
N GLN A 49 -1.15 10.22 15.20
CA GLN A 49 -1.46 9.92 13.80
C GLN A 49 -0.37 10.44 12.86
N GLY A 50 0.08 11.68 13.06
CA GLY A 50 1.13 12.27 12.23
C GLY A 50 2.44 11.51 12.35
N GLU A 51 2.81 11.10 13.56
CA GLU A 51 4.04 10.32 13.78
C GLU A 51 3.98 8.96 13.09
N VAL A 52 2.85 8.25 13.23
CA VAL A 52 2.67 6.94 12.61
C VAL A 52 2.67 7.07 11.08
N MET A 53 1.94 8.06 10.55
CA MET A 53 1.88 8.29 9.11
C MET A 53 3.23 8.67 8.54
N ASN A 54 4.04 9.45 9.27
CA ASN A 54 5.40 9.79 8.86
C ASN A 54 6.28 8.55 8.78
N LYS A 55 6.19 7.65 9.77
CA LYS A 55 6.95 6.41 9.76
C LYS A 55 6.54 5.50 8.61
N VAL A 56 5.25 5.40 8.34
CA VAL A 56 4.74 4.63 7.20
C VAL A 56 5.29 5.22 5.91
N ASN A 57 5.23 6.55 5.76
CA ASN A 57 5.76 7.23 4.57
C ASN A 57 7.26 6.99 4.41
N GLU A 58 8.04 7.08 5.49
CA GLU A 58 9.48 6.81 5.44
C GLU A 58 9.76 5.40 4.93
N GLY A 59 9.02 4.41 5.45
CA GLY A 59 9.16 3.03 4.99
C GLY A 59 8.80 2.87 3.53
N LEU A 60 7.70 3.49 3.09
CA LEU A 60 7.22 3.39 1.72
C LEU A 60 8.12 4.12 0.72
N THR A 61 8.77 5.20 1.16
CA THR A 61 9.66 5.98 0.28
C THR A 61 11.10 5.52 0.31
N SER A 62 11.46 4.57 1.17
CA SER A 62 12.78 3.94 1.16
C SER A 62 12.97 3.16 -0.15
N SER A 63 14.24 2.86 -0.49
CA SER A 63 14.54 2.11 -1.72
C SER A 63 13.81 0.77 -1.76
N LEU A 64 13.84 0.01 -0.66
CA LEU A 64 13.15 -1.27 -0.58
C LEU A 64 11.63 -1.10 -0.63
N GLY A 65 11.13 -0.07 0.04
CA GLY A 65 9.70 0.24 0.03
C GLY A 65 9.19 0.59 -1.35
N GLN A 66 9.94 1.38 -2.11
CA GLN A 66 9.58 1.73 -3.49
C GLN A 66 9.54 0.51 -4.40
N ILE A 67 10.51 -0.38 -4.27
CA ILE A 67 10.54 -1.62 -5.05
C ILE A 67 9.33 -2.48 -4.68
N PHE A 68 9.07 -2.63 -3.39
CA PHE A 68 7.92 -3.41 -2.90
C PHE A 68 6.60 -2.85 -3.41
N LEU A 69 6.41 -1.54 -3.33
CA LEU A 69 5.20 -0.88 -3.81
C LEU A 69 5.01 -1.05 -5.31
N PHE A 70 6.10 -0.92 -6.07
CA PHE A 70 6.03 -1.10 -7.52
C PHE A 70 5.60 -2.53 -7.86
N LEU A 71 6.21 -3.53 -7.23
CA LEU A 71 5.87 -4.93 -7.45
C LEU A 71 4.43 -5.23 -7.04
N LEU A 72 4.02 -4.71 -5.88
CA LEU A 72 2.65 -4.88 -5.39
C LEU A 72 1.64 -4.26 -6.37
N PHE A 73 1.92 -3.05 -6.83
CA PHE A 73 1.04 -2.34 -7.76
C PHE A 73 0.90 -3.10 -9.08
N VAL A 74 2.02 -3.60 -9.62
CA VAL A 74 2.01 -4.40 -10.83
C VAL A 74 1.20 -5.68 -10.63
N CYS A 75 1.35 -6.36 -9.49
CA CYS A 75 0.59 -7.57 -9.19
C CYS A 75 -0.90 -7.27 -9.10
N LEU A 76 -1.30 -6.19 -8.45
CA LEU A 76 -2.69 -5.79 -8.37
C LEU A 76 -3.27 -5.51 -9.76
N TYR A 77 -2.49 -4.83 -10.59
CA TYR A 77 -2.89 -4.56 -11.98
C TYR A 77 -3.12 -5.87 -12.75
N MET A 78 -2.18 -6.81 -12.65
CA MET A 78 -2.27 -8.09 -13.35
C MET A 78 -3.45 -8.92 -12.85
N ASN A 79 -3.80 -8.81 -11.57
CA ASN A 79 -4.94 -9.50 -11.00
C ASN A 79 -6.28 -8.82 -11.28
N GLY A 80 -6.25 -7.62 -11.86
CA GLY A 80 -7.46 -6.83 -12.10
C GLY A 80 -8.07 -6.26 -10.83
N ASP A 81 -7.30 -6.14 -9.75
CA ASP A 81 -7.77 -5.69 -8.45
C ASP A 81 -7.69 -4.17 -8.36
N VAL A 82 -8.59 -3.51 -9.08
CA VAL A 82 -8.62 -2.04 -9.16
C VAL A 82 -8.93 -1.42 -7.79
N GLU A 83 -9.77 -2.07 -7.01
CA GLU A 83 -10.17 -1.60 -5.68
C GLU A 83 -8.95 -1.40 -4.77
N ASN A 84 -8.09 -2.40 -4.67
CA ASN A 84 -6.86 -2.30 -3.87
C ASN A 84 -5.85 -1.33 -4.47
N MET A 85 -5.81 -1.20 -5.80
CA MET A 85 -4.96 -0.20 -6.45
C MET A 85 -5.33 1.21 -6.03
N VAL A 86 -6.63 1.52 -6.04
CA VAL A 86 -7.13 2.83 -5.63
C VAL A 86 -6.87 3.08 -4.14
N LEU A 87 -7.12 2.08 -3.30
CA LEU A 87 -6.87 2.19 -1.87
C LEU A 87 -5.39 2.42 -1.58
N LEU A 88 -4.50 1.73 -2.28
CA LEU A 88 -3.07 1.90 -2.12
C LEU A 88 -2.62 3.32 -2.50
N LEU A 89 -3.12 3.83 -3.61
CA LEU A 89 -2.83 5.20 -4.03
C LEU A 89 -3.34 6.22 -3.01
N TYR A 90 -4.51 5.99 -2.46
CA TYR A 90 -5.09 6.86 -1.44
C TYR A 90 -4.22 6.87 -0.17
N VAL A 91 -3.77 5.69 0.27
CA VAL A 91 -2.89 5.59 1.44
C VAL A 91 -1.56 6.31 1.19
N LEU A 92 -0.98 6.15 0.01
CA LEU A 92 0.25 6.86 -0.35
C LEU A 92 0.05 8.37 -0.29
N TRP A 93 -1.08 8.85 -0.80
CA TRP A 93 -1.42 10.27 -0.75
C TRP A 93 -1.57 10.75 0.69
N LEU A 94 -2.29 9.99 1.52
CA LEU A 94 -2.48 10.34 2.93
C LEU A 94 -1.15 10.44 3.68
N THR A 95 -0.26 9.47 3.49
CA THR A 95 1.02 9.46 4.20
C THR A 95 1.94 10.58 3.73
N SER A 96 1.87 10.96 2.47
CA SER A 96 2.74 12.03 1.93
C SER A 96 2.27 13.42 2.30
N ASN A 97 1.03 13.60 2.76
CA ASN A 97 0.48 14.90 3.14
C ASN A 97 0.50 15.17 4.65
N GLN A 98 1.21 14.36 5.41
CA GLN A 98 1.33 14.57 6.87
C GLN A 98 2.40 15.57 7.26
#